data_a710b4718d1006dbff35d1a5ff423701
#
_entry.id   a710b4718d1006dbff35d1a5ff423701
#
_cell.length_a   1.000
_cell.length_b   1.000
_cell.length_c   1.000
_cell.angle_alpha   90.00
_cell.angle_beta   90.00
_cell.angle_gamma   90.00
#
_symmetry.space_group_name_H-M   'P 1'
#
loop_
_entity.id
_entity.type
_entity.pdbx_description
1 polymer ?
#
loop_
_entity_poly.entity_id
_entity_poly.type
_entity_poly.pdbx_seq_one_letter_code
_entity_poly.pdbx_strand_id
1 'polypeptide(L)'
;MKKLFVCALAAAMMLAAGCSSGSSSSSAPSAASPAAPAASQAAGSEAAGGDASLTTVTPGKFTIGMECAYAPFNWTQLEKTDTAVDIGSASYADGYDVVMGKYIAEQLGLELVVKPIAWEGLEPAVNNGEIDAIIAGMTATPERRENVDFTDPYYESKMVVIVRKDSDLTNITSIQDLSGRKVQGQLNTLYDTVIDQIEGVDHVTPLATYPLMVVALQSGEVDALTAELPVAAGVVASNPDLTYVEFAEGSGFEADTSVSIAVKKGNTALLDAIQSALASVSEEDRQQQVPALAAEGQVIHRAGRL
;
A
#
# COMPACT_ATOMS: atom_id res chain seq x y z
N MET A 1 33.44 40.74 -4.75
CA MET A 1 33.58 41.36 -3.43
C MET A 1 33.22 40.31 -2.40
N LYS A 2 34.22 39.88 -1.63
CA LYS A 2 34.17 38.87 -0.59
C LYS A 2 33.46 39.39 0.65
N LYS A 3 32.65 38.63 1.35
CA LYS A 3 32.53 38.65 2.81
C LYS A 3 32.21 37.25 3.36
N LEU A 4 33.22 36.64 3.92
CA LEU A 4 33.14 35.56 4.91
C LEU A 4 32.55 36.08 6.22
N PHE A 5 31.77 35.28 6.91
CA PHE A 5 31.61 35.36 8.36
C PHE A 5 31.79 33.97 8.97
N VAL A 6 32.85 33.89 9.77
CA VAL A 6 33.19 32.77 10.69
C VAL A 6 32.89 33.28 12.11
N CYS A 7 32.28 32.45 12.96
CA CYS A 7 32.34 32.46 14.43
C CYS A 7 31.82 31.10 14.90
N ALA A 8 32.60 30.19 15.36
CA ALA A 8 33.41 29.97 16.57
C ALA A 8 32.58 29.61 17.82
N LEU A 9 32.79 28.35 18.17
CA LEU A 9 32.79 27.59 19.45
C LEU A 9 32.41 28.31 20.75
N ALA A 10 31.67 27.61 21.60
CA ALA A 10 32.01 27.44 23.02
C ALA A 10 31.37 26.19 23.63
N ALA A 11 32.22 25.34 24.16
CA ALA A 11 31.90 24.14 24.97
C ALA A 11 31.78 24.55 26.45
N ALA A 12 30.91 23.89 27.19
CA ALA A 12 31.04 23.81 28.67
C ALA A 12 30.53 22.45 29.15
N MET A 13 31.46 21.64 29.67
CA MET A 13 31.23 20.47 30.54
C MET A 13 30.92 20.93 31.97
N MET A 14 30.03 20.23 32.65
CA MET A 14 30.14 20.03 34.11
C MET A 14 29.61 18.67 34.51
N LEU A 15 30.51 17.88 35.11
CA LEU A 15 30.27 16.68 35.91
C LEU A 15 29.76 17.08 37.31
N ALA A 16 28.88 16.27 37.89
CA ALA A 16 28.85 16.04 39.34
C ALA A 16 28.25 14.67 39.64
N ALA A 17 29.06 13.86 40.29
CA ALA A 17 28.74 12.55 40.86
C ALA A 17 28.09 12.70 42.26
N GLY A 18 27.29 11.72 42.65
CA GLY A 18 26.77 11.60 44.02
C GLY A 18 26.21 10.21 44.30
N CYS A 19 27.01 9.34 44.89
CA CYS A 19 26.62 8.06 45.49
C CYS A 19 25.89 8.26 46.83
N SER A 20 24.89 7.42 47.12
CA SER A 20 24.75 6.89 48.51
C SER A 20 23.82 5.68 48.54
N SER A 21 24.35 4.65 49.09
CA SER A 21 23.94 3.36 49.57
C SER A 21 22.90 3.37 50.71
N GLY A 22 22.13 2.27 50.82
CA GLY A 22 21.32 1.97 52.00
C GLY A 22 20.55 0.67 51.91
N SER A 23 21.11 -0.41 52.45
CA SER A 23 20.55 -1.76 52.63
C SER A 23 19.59 -1.86 53.82
N SER A 24 18.69 -2.85 53.80
CA SER A 24 18.33 -3.85 54.82
C SER A 24 16.86 -4.26 54.71
N SER A 25 16.56 -5.48 54.37
CA SER A 25 16.43 -6.77 55.06
C SER A 25 15.20 -6.91 55.96
N SER A 26 14.58 -8.07 55.76
CA SER A 26 13.87 -8.98 56.66
C SER A 26 12.33 -8.97 56.62
N SER A 27 11.79 -10.05 56.31
CA SER A 27 11.33 -11.32 56.83
C SER A 27 9.82 -11.49 56.81
N ALA A 28 9.41 -12.64 56.30
CA ALA A 28 8.09 -13.25 56.45
C ALA A 28 7.93 -13.86 57.85
N PRO A 29 6.75 -14.27 58.31
CA PRO A 29 6.18 -15.55 57.92
C PRO A 29 4.61 -15.67 57.87
N SER A 30 4.15 -16.62 57.06
CA SER A 30 3.22 -17.74 57.25
C SER A 30 1.99 -17.62 58.16
N ALA A 31 0.82 -17.95 57.67
CA ALA A 31 0.01 -19.10 58.05
C ALA A 31 -1.50 -18.94 57.74
N ALA A 32 -2.03 -20.02 57.18
CA ALA A 32 -3.25 -20.75 57.44
C ALA A 32 -4.55 -20.36 56.70
N SER A 33 -4.92 -21.31 55.85
CA SER A 33 -6.30 -21.62 55.35
C SER A 33 -7.20 -22.15 56.47
N PRO A 34 -8.53 -22.05 56.33
CA PRO A 34 -9.28 -23.26 55.99
C PRO A 34 -10.49 -23.09 55.02
N ALA A 35 -10.59 -24.09 54.19
CA ALA A 35 -11.73 -24.87 53.68
C ALA A 35 -13.16 -24.28 53.47
N ALA A 36 -13.69 -24.68 52.33
CA ALA A 36 -14.91 -24.52 51.62
C ALA A 36 -16.23 -24.83 52.40
N PRO A 37 -17.42 -24.56 51.77
CA PRO A 37 -18.03 -25.61 50.97
C PRO A 37 -18.63 -25.16 49.62
N ALA A 38 -18.78 -26.16 48.76
CA ALA A 38 -19.35 -26.15 47.44
C ALA A 38 -20.85 -25.81 47.43
N ALA A 39 -21.26 -25.01 46.45
CA ALA A 39 -22.63 -24.99 45.95
C ALA A 39 -22.58 -25.02 44.41
N SER A 40 -23.03 -26.12 43.89
CA SER A 40 -23.37 -26.38 42.50
C SER A 40 -24.52 -25.46 42.08
N GLN A 41 -24.33 -24.68 41.00
CA GLN A 41 -25.43 -24.15 40.19
C GLN A 41 -25.11 -24.18 38.71
N ALA A 42 -25.99 -24.81 38.04
CA ALA A 42 -26.38 -24.89 36.63
C ALA A 42 -25.61 -24.07 35.58
N ALA A 43 -25.24 -24.80 34.57
CA ALA A 43 -24.82 -24.33 33.25
C ALA A 43 -25.89 -23.44 32.61
N GLY A 44 -25.66 -22.15 32.59
CA GLY A 44 -26.25 -21.22 31.67
C GLY A 44 -25.26 -21.02 30.53
N SER A 45 -25.63 -21.48 29.34
CA SER A 45 -24.90 -21.16 28.10
C SER A 45 -25.14 -19.68 27.83
N GLU A 46 -24.28 -18.82 28.32
CA GLU A 46 -24.16 -17.45 27.81
C GLU A 46 -23.26 -17.49 26.60
N ALA A 47 -23.88 -17.20 25.44
CA ALA A 47 -23.18 -16.85 24.23
C ALA A 47 -22.21 -15.70 24.56
N ALA A 48 -20.92 -16.00 24.55
CA ALA A 48 -19.88 -14.99 24.64
C ALA A 48 -19.82 -14.21 23.30
N GLY A 49 -20.77 -13.29 23.12
CA GLY A 49 -20.66 -12.15 22.21
C GLY A 49 -19.88 -11.08 22.94
N GLY A 50 -18.59 -11.28 23.13
CA GLY A 50 -17.69 -10.23 23.54
C GLY A 50 -17.46 -9.34 22.32
N ASP A 51 -18.11 -8.18 22.33
CA ASP A 51 -17.80 -7.03 21.48
C ASP A 51 -16.40 -6.54 21.86
N ALA A 52 -15.37 -7.22 21.36
CA ALA A 52 -13.99 -6.75 21.42
C ALA A 52 -13.92 -5.62 20.38
N SER A 53 -14.19 -4.38 20.82
CA SER A 53 -14.04 -3.21 19.96
C SER A 53 -12.67 -3.28 19.30
N LEU A 54 -12.65 -3.27 17.97
CA LEU A 54 -11.41 -3.27 17.18
C LEU A 54 -10.52 -2.12 17.65
N THR A 55 -9.28 -2.44 17.99
CA THR A 55 -8.30 -1.44 18.37
C THR A 55 -7.69 -0.88 17.09
N THR A 56 -7.98 0.38 16.80
CA THR A 56 -7.40 1.15 15.69
C THR A 56 -6.43 2.20 16.21
N VAL A 57 -5.56 2.71 15.35
CA VAL A 57 -4.58 3.77 15.66
C VAL A 57 -5.26 5.01 16.22
N THR A 58 -6.40 5.37 15.66
CA THR A 58 -7.25 6.44 16.20
C THR A 58 -8.62 5.84 16.51
N PRO A 59 -9.10 5.90 17.76
CA PRO A 59 -10.41 5.36 18.13
C PRO A 59 -11.53 5.87 17.22
N GLY A 60 -12.36 4.96 16.71
CA GLY A 60 -13.49 5.27 15.83
C GLY A 60 -13.10 5.55 14.37
N LYS A 61 -11.81 5.43 14.00
CA LYS A 61 -11.33 5.66 12.65
C LYS A 61 -10.60 4.43 12.11
N PHE A 62 -10.75 4.21 10.81
CA PHE A 62 -9.94 3.26 10.04
C PHE A 62 -8.98 4.07 9.18
N THR A 63 -7.72 4.12 9.59
CA THR A 63 -6.68 4.91 8.93
C THR A 63 -5.89 4.02 7.97
N ILE A 64 -6.00 4.29 6.67
CA ILE A 64 -5.28 3.54 5.65
C ILE A 64 -4.18 4.38 5.00
N GLY A 65 -3.10 3.71 4.59
CA GLY A 65 -1.99 4.30 3.83
C GLY A 65 -2.03 3.88 2.37
N MET A 66 -1.72 4.82 1.47
CA MET A 66 -1.55 4.59 0.04
C MET A 66 -0.67 5.69 -0.56
N GLU A 67 -0.11 5.45 -1.77
CA GLU A 67 0.78 6.39 -2.44
C GLU A 67 0.04 7.61 -3.00
N CYS A 68 -1.23 7.46 -3.38
CA CYS A 68 -2.06 8.45 -4.08
C CYS A 68 -1.45 8.93 -5.42
N ALA A 69 -0.68 8.07 -6.10
CA ALA A 69 -0.05 8.31 -7.39
C ALA A 69 -0.10 7.09 -8.34
N TYR A 70 -1.01 6.15 -8.07
CA TYR A 70 -1.14 4.85 -8.74
C TYR A 70 -2.56 4.64 -9.29
N ALA A 71 -2.97 5.45 -10.27
CA ALA A 71 -4.28 5.31 -10.90
C ALA A 71 -4.38 4.03 -11.75
N PRO A 72 -5.52 3.30 -11.73
CA PRO A 72 -6.81 3.65 -11.13
C PRO A 72 -7.01 3.13 -9.70
N PHE A 73 -6.00 2.55 -9.08
CA PHE A 73 -6.11 2.05 -7.71
C PHE A 73 -6.22 3.19 -6.71
N ASN A 74 -5.30 4.16 -6.77
CA ASN A 74 -5.33 5.33 -5.90
C ASN A 74 -4.63 6.53 -6.56
N TRP A 75 -5.25 7.70 -6.52
CA TRP A 75 -4.67 8.94 -7.05
C TRP A 75 -5.11 10.17 -6.27
N THR A 76 -4.39 11.27 -6.45
CA THR A 76 -4.74 12.59 -5.91
C THR A 76 -5.51 13.40 -6.93
N GLN A 77 -6.59 14.06 -6.50
CA GLN A 77 -7.36 15.02 -7.30
C GLN A 77 -7.73 16.27 -6.49
N LEU A 78 -8.14 17.34 -7.20
CA LEU A 78 -8.54 18.60 -6.59
C LEU A 78 -10.07 18.71 -6.42
N GLU A 79 -10.83 17.94 -7.17
CA GLU A 79 -12.28 17.93 -7.11
C GLU A 79 -12.79 16.89 -6.13
N LYS A 80 -13.79 17.26 -5.34
CA LYS A 80 -14.48 16.33 -4.47
C LYS A 80 -15.52 15.56 -5.27
N THR A 81 -15.38 14.25 -5.34
CA THR A 81 -16.38 13.31 -5.86
C THR A 81 -17.08 12.58 -4.72
N ASP A 82 -18.08 11.76 -5.01
CA ASP A 82 -18.78 10.94 -4.00
C ASP A 82 -17.85 9.85 -3.41
N THR A 83 -16.86 9.41 -4.17
CA THR A 83 -15.87 8.41 -3.76
C THR A 83 -14.68 9.01 -3.04
N ALA A 84 -14.33 10.26 -3.33
CA ALA A 84 -13.11 10.89 -2.84
C ALA A 84 -13.10 11.16 -1.33
N VAL A 85 -11.92 11.06 -0.72
CA VAL A 85 -11.64 11.32 0.70
C VAL A 85 -10.68 12.48 0.82
N ASP A 86 -10.98 13.45 1.68
CA ASP A 86 -10.11 14.60 1.95
C ASP A 86 -8.79 14.14 2.58
N ILE A 87 -7.69 14.55 1.97
CA ILE A 87 -6.33 14.25 2.44
C ILE A 87 -5.56 15.52 2.86
N GLY A 88 -6.28 16.64 2.98
CA GLY A 88 -5.72 17.93 3.36
C GLY A 88 -5.23 18.75 2.15
N SER A 89 -4.82 19.99 2.41
CA SER A 89 -4.29 20.90 1.38
C SER A 89 -5.23 21.12 0.18
N ALA A 90 -6.54 21.06 0.40
CA ALA A 90 -7.58 21.11 -0.65
C ALA A 90 -7.41 20.03 -1.74
N SER A 91 -6.97 18.85 -1.33
CA SER A 91 -6.77 17.68 -2.19
C SER A 91 -7.54 16.47 -1.66
N TYR A 92 -7.88 15.56 -2.55
CA TYR A 92 -8.64 14.36 -2.26
C TYR A 92 -7.93 13.15 -2.82
N ALA A 93 -7.95 12.04 -2.06
CA ALA A 93 -7.61 10.72 -2.58
C ALA A 93 -8.86 10.08 -3.19
N ASP A 94 -8.72 9.47 -4.34
CA ASP A 94 -9.78 8.70 -5.01
C ASP A 94 -9.21 7.44 -5.66
N GLY A 95 -10.07 6.54 -6.09
CA GLY A 95 -9.70 5.29 -6.75
C GLY A 95 -10.26 4.05 -6.07
N TYR A 96 -9.93 2.90 -6.67
CA TYR A 96 -10.45 1.61 -6.22
C TYR A 96 -10.09 1.30 -4.76
N ASP A 97 -8.84 1.60 -4.36
CA ASP A 97 -8.37 1.40 -2.98
C ASP A 97 -9.14 2.26 -1.98
N VAL A 98 -9.51 3.50 -2.39
CA VAL A 98 -10.33 4.41 -1.56
C VAL A 98 -11.75 3.89 -1.43
N VAL A 99 -12.35 3.41 -2.53
CA VAL A 99 -13.71 2.81 -2.53
C VAL A 99 -13.72 1.56 -1.65
N MET A 100 -12.71 0.69 -1.78
CA MET A 100 -12.57 -0.49 -0.93
C MET A 100 -12.37 -0.12 0.54
N GLY A 101 -11.54 0.87 0.82
CA GLY A 101 -11.33 1.40 2.17
C GLY A 101 -12.61 1.95 2.80
N LYS A 102 -13.44 2.69 2.04
CA LYS A 102 -14.76 3.17 2.48
C LYS A 102 -15.68 2.02 2.82
N TYR A 103 -15.79 1.06 1.92
CA TYR A 103 -16.64 -0.10 2.13
C TYR A 103 -16.26 -0.85 3.42
N ILE A 104 -14.96 -1.12 3.60
CA ILE A 104 -14.46 -1.81 4.81
C ILE A 104 -14.75 -0.97 6.06
N ALA A 105 -14.46 0.33 6.04
CA ALA A 105 -14.72 1.22 7.16
C ALA A 105 -16.20 1.20 7.57
N GLU A 106 -17.13 1.23 6.60
CA GLU A 106 -18.58 1.12 6.85
C GLU A 106 -18.95 -0.21 7.50
N GLN A 107 -18.41 -1.34 7.03
CA GLN A 107 -18.66 -2.65 7.62
C GLN A 107 -18.13 -2.75 9.05
N LEU A 108 -17.04 -2.07 9.37
CA LEU A 108 -16.45 -2.01 10.70
C LEU A 108 -17.08 -0.95 11.61
N GLY A 109 -18.01 -0.12 11.10
CA GLY A 109 -18.62 1.00 11.84
C GLY A 109 -17.62 2.12 12.18
N LEU A 110 -16.61 2.33 11.33
CA LEU A 110 -15.51 3.28 11.51
C LEU A 110 -15.54 4.40 10.44
N GLU A 111 -14.97 5.55 10.76
CA GLU A 111 -14.73 6.63 9.80
C GLU A 111 -13.44 6.37 9.02
N LEU A 112 -13.48 6.39 7.68
CA LEU A 112 -12.28 6.25 6.86
C LEU A 112 -11.40 7.51 6.94
N VAL A 113 -10.10 7.29 7.14
CA VAL A 113 -9.04 8.29 6.99
C VAL A 113 -7.99 7.76 6.02
N VAL A 114 -7.64 8.55 5.01
CA VAL A 114 -6.57 8.21 4.05
C VAL A 114 -5.34 9.05 4.35
N LYS A 115 -4.18 8.39 4.45
CA LYS A 115 -2.87 9.04 4.58
C LYS A 115 -2.05 8.82 3.32
N PRO A 116 -1.73 9.87 2.56
CA PRO A 116 -0.75 9.80 1.48
C PRO A 116 0.64 9.53 2.07
N ILE A 117 1.24 8.42 1.68
CA ILE A 117 2.56 7.97 2.15
C ILE A 117 3.30 7.42 0.93
N ALA A 118 4.55 7.86 0.72
CA ALA A 118 5.39 7.29 -0.32
C ALA A 118 5.50 5.76 -0.16
N TRP A 119 5.60 5.05 -1.28
CA TRP A 119 5.55 3.58 -1.32
C TRP A 119 6.45 2.91 -0.27
N GLU A 120 7.72 3.33 -0.19
CA GLU A 120 8.70 2.76 0.75
C GLU A 120 8.36 3.03 2.23
N GLY A 121 7.48 3.99 2.49
CA GLY A 121 7.03 4.37 3.84
C GLY A 121 5.84 3.56 4.35
N LEU A 122 5.13 2.80 3.49
CA LEU A 122 3.88 2.13 3.85
C LEU A 122 4.08 1.03 4.89
N GLU A 123 5.01 0.10 4.65
CA GLU A 123 5.30 -0.98 5.61
C GLU A 123 5.84 -0.45 6.95
N PRO A 124 6.80 0.50 6.99
CA PRO A 124 7.17 1.16 8.24
C PRO A 124 5.99 1.82 8.95
N ALA A 125 5.11 2.53 8.24
CA ALA A 125 3.98 3.24 8.84
C ALA A 125 2.98 2.30 9.52
N VAL A 126 2.63 1.16 8.89
CA VAL A 126 1.72 0.20 9.52
C VAL A 126 2.37 -0.49 10.72
N ASN A 127 3.66 -0.80 10.65
CA ASN A 127 4.39 -1.45 11.74
C ASN A 127 4.60 -0.51 12.95
N ASN A 128 4.81 0.79 12.69
CA ASN A 128 4.93 1.82 13.74
C ASN A 128 3.58 2.24 14.34
N GLY A 129 2.44 1.79 13.77
CA GLY A 129 1.12 2.18 14.22
C GLY A 129 0.75 3.62 13.83
N GLU A 130 1.22 4.08 12.70
CA GLU A 130 0.80 5.36 12.10
C GLU A 130 -0.45 5.21 11.26
N ILE A 131 -0.67 4.01 10.70
CA ILE A 131 -1.85 3.57 9.95
C ILE A 131 -2.30 2.21 10.45
N ASP A 132 -3.59 1.89 10.26
CA ASP A 132 -4.19 0.61 10.60
C ASP A 132 -3.92 -0.45 9.53
N ALA A 133 -3.98 -0.04 8.26
CA ALA A 133 -3.81 -0.93 7.12
C ALA A 133 -3.16 -0.21 5.92
N ILE A 134 -2.58 -1.01 5.01
CA ILE A 134 -2.13 -0.59 3.69
C ILE A 134 -3.16 -1.10 2.67
N ILE A 135 -3.79 -0.19 1.93
CA ILE A 135 -4.65 -0.49 0.77
C ILE A 135 -4.09 0.33 -0.39
N ALA A 136 -3.22 -0.29 -1.20
CA ALA A 136 -2.35 0.45 -2.12
C ALA A 136 -1.95 -0.35 -3.37
N GLY A 137 -2.80 -1.27 -3.85
CA GLY A 137 -2.42 -2.15 -4.96
C GLY A 137 -1.22 -3.05 -4.60
N MET A 138 -1.12 -3.49 -3.33
CA MET A 138 0.07 -4.19 -2.83
C MET A 138 -0.04 -5.70 -2.99
N THR A 139 0.90 -6.31 -3.72
CA THR A 139 1.05 -7.76 -3.80
C THR A 139 1.66 -8.32 -2.53
N ALA A 140 1.10 -9.43 -2.04
CA ALA A 140 1.52 -10.12 -0.82
C ALA A 140 2.72 -11.06 -1.08
N THR A 141 3.89 -10.48 -1.43
CA THR A 141 5.10 -11.27 -1.68
C THR A 141 5.61 -12.00 -0.43
N PRO A 142 6.39 -13.10 -0.58
CA PRO A 142 6.98 -13.80 0.55
C PRO A 142 7.77 -12.86 1.49
N GLU A 143 8.56 -11.94 0.94
CA GLU A 143 9.37 -10.99 1.71
C GLU A 143 8.51 -10.04 2.53
N ARG A 144 7.42 -9.53 1.95
CA ARG A 144 6.48 -8.65 2.67
C ARG A 144 5.72 -9.40 3.77
N ARG A 145 5.37 -10.68 3.52
CA ARG A 145 4.74 -11.54 4.53
C ARG A 145 5.61 -11.80 5.75
N GLU A 146 6.91 -11.57 5.68
CA GLU A 146 7.76 -11.61 6.87
C GLU A 146 7.48 -10.44 7.83
N ASN A 147 7.08 -9.29 7.29
CA ASN A 147 6.96 -8.03 8.03
C ASN A 147 5.52 -7.63 8.36
N VAL A 148 4.55 -8.00 7.54
CA VAL A 148 3.12 -7.66 7.67
C VAL A 148 2.25 -8.89 7.39
N ASP A 149 1.00 -8.86 7.85
CA ASP A 149 0.00 -9.89 7.52
C ASP A 149 -0.95 -9.36 6.44
N PHE A 150 -1.40 -10.26 5.57
CA PHE A 150 -2.22 -9.93 4.41
C PHE A 150 -3.56 -10.65 4.43
N THR A 151 -4.58 -9.98 3.91
CA THR A 151 -5.86 -10.61 3.54
C THR A 151 -5.71 -11.52 2.33
N ASP A 152 -6.77 -12.24 1.96
CA ASP A 152 -6.94 -12.75 0.60
C ASP A 152 -6.94 -11.59 -0.40
N PRO A 153 -6.64 -11.86 -1.68
CA PRO A 153 -6.65 -10.81 -2.71
C PRO A 153 -8.00 -10.14 -2.86
N TYR A 154 -7.98 -8.81 -3.02
CA TYR A 154 -9.17 -8.05 -3.37
C TYR A 154 -9.27 -7.73 -4.87
N TYR A 155 -8.17 -7.92 -5.61
CA TYR A 155 -8.13 -7.82 -7.07
C TYR A 155 -7.01 -8.69 -7.65
N GLU A 156 -7.22 -9.21 -8.87
CA GLU A 156 -6.22 -9.92 -9.66
C GLU A 156 -6.05 -9.25 -11.02
N SER A 157 -4.82 -9.16 -11.49
CA SER A 157 -4.44 -8.45 -12.69
C SER A 157 -3.54 -9.29 -13.61
N LYS A 158 -3.02 -8.67 -14.67
CA LYS A 158 -2.04 -9.25 -15.60
C LYS A 158 -0.88 -8.29 -15.80
N MET A 159 0.32 -8.83 -15.95
CA MET A 159 1.50 -8.06 -16.36
C MET A 159 1.43 -7.69 -17.83
N VAL A 160 1.77 -6.45 -18.11
CA VAL A 160 1.89 -5.87 -19.47
C VAL A 160 3.11 -4.96 -19.52
N VAL A 161 3.45 -4.47 -20.71
CA VAL A 161 4.43 -3.40 -20.88
C VAL A 161 3.78 -2.20 -21.55
N ILE A 162 4.14 -0.99 -21.09
CA ILE A 162 3.74 0.27 -21.71
C ILE A 162 4.88 0.74 -22.59
N VAL A 163 4.56 1.10 -23.83
CA VAL A 163 5.52 1.55 -24.84
C VAL A 163 4.99 2.77 -25.60
N ARG A 164 5.85 3.51 -26.29
CA ARG A 164 5.41 4.57 -27.21
C ARG A 164 4.75 3.98 -28.44
N LYS A 165 3.70 4.62 -28.97
CA LYS A 165 2.98 4.18 -30.19
C LYS A 165 3.84 4.22 -31.44
N ASP A 166 4.83 5.07 -31.49
CA ASP A 166 5.77 5.20 -32.62
C ASP A 166 6.98 4.24 -32.53
N SER A 167 7.03 3.43 -31.47
CA SER A 167 8.08 2.43 -31.23
C SER A 167 7.85 1.16 -32.04
N ASP A 168 8.92 0.49 -32.41
CA ASP A 168 8.91 -0.87 -32.99
C ASP A 168 8.45 -1.95 -31.99
N LEU A 169 8.35 -1.60 -30.70
CA LEU A 169 7.92 -2.49 -29.63
C LEU A 169 6.39 -2.70 -29.56
N THR A 170 5.60 -2.02 -30.38
CA THR A 170 4.12 -2.14 -30.37
C THR A 170 3.61 -3.51 -30.83
N ASN A 171 4.43 -4.32 -31.48
CA ASN A 171 4.07 -5.61 -32.05
C ASN A 171 4.89 -6.79 -31.47
N ILE A 172 5.56 -6.59 -30.34
CA ILE A 172 6.29 -7.67 -29.66
C ILE A 172 5.28 -8.72 -29.16
N THR A 173 5.72 -9.98 -29.12
CA THR A 173 4.89 -11.12 -28.72
C THR A 173 5.42 -11.86 -27.52
N SER A 174 6.67 -11.57 -27.12
CA SER A 174 7.34 -12.13 -25.95
C SER A 174 8.09 -11.04 -25.20
N ILE A 175 8.24 -11.20 -23.91
CA ILE A 175 9.10 -10.32 -23.10
C ILE A 175 10.55 -10.38 -23.57
N GLN A 176 10.99 -11.49 -24.21
CA GLN A 176 12.34 -11.63 -24.72
C GLN A 176 12.63 -10.71 -25.95
N ASP A 177 11.58 -10.18 -26.60
CA ASP A 177 11.71 -9.17 -27.66
C ASP A 177 12.21 -7.81 -27.10
N LEU A 178 12.22 -7.65 -25.78
CA LEU A 178 12.76 -6.50 -25.05
C LEU A 178 14.28 -6.63 -24.77
N SER A 179 14.96 -7.68 -25.25
CA SER A 179 16.39 -7.84 -25.12
C SER A 179 17.14 -6.63 -25.70
N GLY A 180 18.09 -6.07 -24.95
CA GLY A 180 18.84 -4.87 -25.31
C GLY A 180 18.05 -3.56 -25.24
N ARG A 181 16.78 -3.58 -24.80
CA ARG A 181 15.94 -2.39 -24.59
C ARG A 181 16.06 -1.89 -23.17
N LYS A 182 15.88 -0.59 -23.00
CA LYS A 182 15.82 0.07 -21.71
C LYS A 182 14.44 -0.12 -21.08
N VAL A 183 14.37 -1.00 -20.09
CA VAL A 183 13.13 -1.30 -19.39
C VAL A 183 13.19 -0.78 -17.96
N GLN A 184 12.11 -0.17 -17.48
CA GLN A 184 12.03 0.44 -16.15
C GLN A 184 10.79 -0.03 -15.41
N GLY A 185 10.97 -0.28 -14.12
CA GLY A 185 9.90 -0.59 -13.16
C GLY A 185 9.81 0.45 -12.06
N GLN A 186 8.78 0.35 -11.23
CA GLN A 186 8.66 1.19 -10.05
C GLN A 186 9.55 0.64 -8.94
N LEU A 187 10.29 1.52 -8.28
CA LEU A 187 11.23 1.22 -7.20
C LEU A 187 10.57 0.39 -6.07
N ASN A 188 11.27 -0.66 -5.63
CA ASN A 188 10.85 -1.56 -4.55
C ASN A 188 9.50 -2.26 -4.80
N THR A 189 9.19 -2.55 -6.07
CA THR A 189 7.99 -3.28 -6.44
C THR A 189 8.32 -4.55 -7.22
N LEU A 190 7.32 -5.44 -7.32
CA LEU A 190 7.33 -6.58 -8.22
C LEU A 190 7.65 -6.18 -9.67
N TYR A 191 7.14 -5.02 -10.11
CA TYR A 191 7.28 -4.51 -11.48
C TYR A 191 8.73 -4.19 -11.86
N ASP A 192 9.58 -3.89 -10.88
CA ASP A 192 11.03 -3.74 -11.09
C ASP A 192 11.74 -5.11 -11.16
N THR A 193 11.48 -5.98 -10.20
CA THR A 193 12.18 -7.27 -10.11
C THR A 193 11.92 -8.22 -11.28
N VAL A 194 10.73 -8.18 -11.89
CA VAL A 194 10.40 -9.07 -13.02
C VAL A 194 11.16 -8.73 -14.30
N ILE A 195 11.75 -7.53 -14.40
CA ILE A 195 12.54 -7.10 -15.55
C ILE A 195 13.74 -8.05 -15.80
N ASP A 196 14.28 -8.62 -14.74
CA ASP A 196 15.41 -9.58 -14.80
C ASP A 196 15.05 -10.92 -15.48
N GLN A 197 13.74 -11.16 -15.77
CA GLN A 197 13.31 -12.30 -16.60
C GLN A 197 13.62 -12.11 -18.09
N ILE A 198 13.98 -10.91 -18.51
CA ILE A 198 14.31 -10.59 -19.91
C ILE A 198 15.82 -10.77 -20.11
N GLU A 199 16.22 -11.73 -20.94
CA GLU A 199 17.64 -11.96 -21.23
C GLU A 199 18.27 -10.76 -21.96
N GLY A 200 19.37 -10.21 -21.39
CA GLY A 200 20.13 -9.13 -22.01
C GLY A 200 19.41 -7.77 -22.04
N VAL A 201 18.40 -7.58 -21.21
CA VAL A 201 17.73 -6.29 -21.03
C VAL A 201 18.70 -5.22 -20.50
N ASP A 202 18.51 -3.97 -20.89
CA ASP A 202 19.08 -2.81 -20.18
C ASP A 202 18.11 -2.41 -19.06
N HIS A 203 18.23 -3.09 -17.88
CA HIS A 203 17.44 -2.81 -16.70
C HIS A 203 17.90 -1.49 -16.10
N VAL A 204 17.18 -0.41 -16.38
CA VAL A 204 17.57 0.92 -15.92
C VAL A 204 17.11 1.19 -14.50
N THR A 205 17.73 2.17 -13.85
CA THR A 205 17.41 2.55 -12.47
C THR A 205 15.91 2.82 -12.31
N PRO A 206 15.24 2.15 -11.37
CA PRO A 206 13.80 2.33 -11.13
C PRO A 206 13.47 3.73 -10.60
N LEU A 207 12.25 4.20 -10.87
CA LEU A 207 11.74 5.46 -10.36
C LEU A 207 10.66 5.23 -9.30
N ALA A 208 10.47 6.22 -8.44
CA ALA A 208 9.59 6.11 -7.28
C ALA A 208 8.10 6.00 -7.65
N THR A 209 7.64 6.63 -8.74
CA THR A 209 6.21 6.72 -9.08
C THR A 209 5.95 6.55 -10.57
N TYR A 210 4.76 6.03 -10.92
CA TYR A 210 4.34 5.90 -12.33
C TYR A 210 4.33 7.21 -13.11
N PRO A 211 3.86 8.36 -12.57
CA PRO A 211 3.97 9.65 -13.28
C PRO A 211 5.39 10.02 -13.74
N LEU A 212 6.40 9.73 -12.91
CA LEU A 212 7.80 9.95 -13.27
C LEU A 212 8.27 9.01 -14.38
N MET A 213 7.90 7.73 -14.29
CA MET A 213 8.22 6.72 -15.29
C MET A 213 7.58 7.04 -16.66
N VAL A 214 6.33 7.51 -16.66
CA VAL A 214 5.61 7.93 -17.87
C VAL A 214 6.37 9.08 -18.57
N VAL A 215 6.87 10.05 -17.81
CA VAL A 215 7.70 11.14 -18.37
C VAL A 215 8.99 10.60 -19.00
N ALA A 216 9.68 9.64 -18.34
CA ALA A 216 10.89 9.01 -18.88
C ALA A 216 10.60 8.23 -20.17
N LEU A 217 9.46 7.52 -20.26
CA LEU A 217 9.05 6.82 -21.47
C LEU A 217 8.71 7.79 -22.61
N GLN A 218 7.95 8.85 -22.34
CA GLN A 218 7.57 9.86 -23.33
C GLN A 218 8.77 10.62 -23.87
N SER A 219 9.78 10.92 -23.02
CA SER A 219 11.00 11.59 -23.44
C SER A 219 11.97 10.69 -24.23
N GLY A 220 11.75 9.36 -24.24
CA GLY A 220 12.63 8.40 -24.88
C GLY A 220 13.86 8.05 -24.04
N GLU A 221 13.88 8.38 -22.76
CA GLU A 221 14.93 7.97 -21.83
C GLU A 221 14.90 6.46 -21.60
N VAL A 222 13.68 5.88 -21.60
CA VAL A 222 13.44 4.44 -21.56
C VAL A 222 12.57 3.99 -22.74
N ASP A 223 12.56 2.69 -23.05
CA ASP A 223 11.86 2.11 -24.19
C ASP A 223 10.52 1.48 -23.76
N ALA A 224 10.47 0.92 -22.57
CA ALA A 224 9.28 0.26 -22.03
C ALA A 224 9.19 0.40 -20.51
N LEU A 225 7.96 0.38 -19.99
CA LEU A 225 7.65 0.29 -18.56
C LEU A 225 6.91 -1.01 -18.28
N THR A 226 7.27 -1.69 -17.21
CA THR A 226 6.47 -2.80 -16.67
C THR A 226 5.28 -2.26 -15.90
N ALA A 227 4.11 -2.87 -16.06
CA ALA A 227 2.89 -2.45 -15.40
C ALA A 227 1.89 -3.61 -15.28
N GLU A 228 0.87 -3.41 -14.46
CA GLU A 228 -0.33 -4.21 -14.53
C GLU A 228 -1.37 -3.59 -15.47
N LEU A 229 -2.24 -4.43 -16.02
CA LEU A 229 -3.18 -4.04 -17.07
C LEU A 229 -4.06 -2.83 -16.72
N PRO A 230 -4.68 -2.71 -15.52
CA PRO A 230 -5.50 -1.53 -15.21
C PRO A 230 -4.70 -0.22 -15.21
N VAL A 231 -3.47 -0.26 -14.66
CA VAL A 231 -2.58 0.91 -14.63
C VAL A 231 -2.15 1.30 -16.04
N ALA A 232 -1.75 0.32 -16.86
CA ALA A 232 -1.40 0.56 -18.26
C ALA A 232 -2.57 1.16 -19.04
N ALA A 233 -3.78 0.65 -18.85
CA ALA A 233 -4.99 1.19 -19.49
C ALA A 233 -5.24 2.65 -19.05
N GLY A 234 -5.10 2.96 -17.76
CA GLY A 234 -5.23 4.33 -17.23
C GLY A 234 -4.17 5.28 -17.78
N VAL A 235 -2.91 4.84 -17.85
CA VAL A 235 -1.80 5.61 -18.44
C VAL A 235 -2.07 5.91 -19.92
N VAL A 236 -2.41 4.90 -20.73
CA VAL A 236 -2.63 5.04 -22.17
C VAL A 236 -3.83 5.94 -22.47
N ALA A 237 -4.87 5.87 -21.68
CA ALA A 237 -6.02 6.74 -21.89
C ALA A 237 -5.75 8.21 -21.61
N SER A 238 -4.82 8.48 -20.66
CA SER A 238 -4.39 9.85 -20.34
C SER A 238 -3.26 10.35 -21.26
N ASN A 239 -2.55 9.44 -21.93
CA ASN A 239 -1.38 9.72 -22.78
C ASN A 239 -1.57 9.08 -24.16
N PRO A 240 -2.17 9.80 -25.15
CA PRO A 240 -2.55 9.24 -26.45
C PRO A 240 -1.37 8.83 -27.34
N ASP A 241 -0.15 9.21 -26.99
CA ASP A 241 1.12 8.82 -27.62
C ASP A 241 1.67 7.47 -27.10
N LEU A 242 1.07 6.92 -26.05
CA LEU A 242 1.45 5.64 -25.46
C LEU A 242 0.45 4.53 -25.84
N THR A 243 0.91 3.29 -25.77
CA THR A 243 0.11 2.07 -25.86
C THR A 243 0.66 1.03 -24.90
N TYR A 244 -0.03 -0.07 -24.70
CA TYR A 244 0.50 -1.21 -23.96
C TYR A 244 0.42 -2.48 -24.81
N VAL A 245 1.25 -3.45 -24.47
CA VAL A 245 1.32 -4.77 -25.08
C VAL A 245 1.00 -5.83 -24.04
N GLU A 246 -0.01 -6.65 -24.32
CA GLU A 246 -0.33 -7.86 -23.59
C GLU A 246 0.40 -9.05 -24.20
N PHE A 247 0.77 -10.02 -23.35
CA PHE A 247 1.43 -11.24 -23.80
C PHE A 247 0.49 -12.43 -23.70
N ALA A 248 0.64 -13.37 -24.62
CA ALA A 248 -0.02 -14.66 -24.50
C ALA A 248 0.55 -15.44 -23.30
N GLU A 249 -0.22 -16.40 -22.81
CA GLU A 249 0.22 -17.30 -21.73
C GLU A 249 1.57 -17.97 -22.07
N GLY A 250 2.50 -17.92 -21.13
CA GLY A 250 3.86 -18.45 -21.28
C GLY A 250 4.83 -17.56 -22.10
N SER A 251 4.37 -16.40 -22.61
CA SER A 251 5.22 -15.45 -23.35
C SER A 251 5.46 -14.14 -22.58
N GLY A 252 4.73 -13.92 -21.49
CA GLY A 252 4.82 -12.76 -20.60
C GLY A 252 5.70 -13.01 -19.39
N PHE A 253 5.62 -12.08 -18.44
CA PHE A 253 6.28 -12.21 -17.14
C PHE A 253 5.59 -13.28 -16.27
N GLU A 254 6.38 -14.03 -15.55
CA GLU A 254 5.91 -14.94 -14.49
C GLU A 254 5.89 -14.19 -13.16
N ALA A 255 4.70 -13.80 -12.71
CA ALA A 255 4.53 -13.06 -11.47
C ALA A 255 3.10 -13.20 -10.93
N ASP A 256 2.96 -13.22 -9.62
CA ASP A 256 1.70 -13.03 -8.93
C ASP A 256 1.37 -11.53 -8.91
N THR A 257 0.33 -11.13 -9.61
CA THR A 257 -0.15 -9.73 -9.68
C THR A 257 -1.41 -9.53 -8.83
N SER A 258 -1.75 -10.47 -7.98
CA SER A 258 -2.82 -10.30 -7.01
C SER A 258 -2.47 -9.23 -5.98
N VAL A 259 -3.44 -8.41 -5.61
CA VAL A 259 -3.25 -7.36 -4.62
C VAL A 259 -4.11 -7.60 -3.39
N SER A 260 -3.53 -7.38 -2.22
CA SER A 260 -4.10 -7.70 -0.91
C SER A 260 -3.95 -6.52 0.06
N ILE A 261 -4.76 -6.50 1.10
CA ILE A 261 -4.68 -5.49 2.17
C ILE A 261 -3.69 -5.98 3.22
N ALA A 262 -2.74 -5.13 3.59
CA ALA A 262 -1.77 -5.44 4.62
C ALA A 262 -2.10 -4.76 5.96
N VAL A 263 -1.89 -5.48 7.05
CA VAL A 263 -1.99 -4.98 8.42
C VAL A 263 -0.71 -5.25 9.17
N LYS A 264 -0.51 -4.56 10.29
CA LYS A 264 0.62 -4.82 11.20
C LYS A 264 0.68 -6.31 11.55
N LYS A 265 1.90 -6.85 11.52
CA LYS A 265 2.17 -8.26 11.86
C LYS A 265 1.59 -8.64 13.21
N GLY A 266 0.79 -9.72 13.25
CA GLY A 266 0.14 -10.23 14.45
C GLY A 266 -1.16 -9.50 14.86
N ASN A 267 -1.62 -8.50 14.11
CA ASN A 267 -2.93 -7.87 14.34
C ASN A 267 -4.08 -8.69 13.71
N THR A 268 -4.26 -9.92 14.22
CA THR A 268 -5.22 -10.89 13.67
C THR A 268 -6.66 -10.42 13.80
N ALA A 269 -7.02 -9.72 14.87
CA ALA A 269 -8.38 -9.22 15.06
C ALA A 269 -8.80 -8.24 13.95
N LEU A 270 -7.93 -7.31 13.57
CA LEU A 270 -8.19 -6.38 12.47
C LEU A 270 -8.16 -7.11 11.13
N LEU A 271 -7.20 -8.03 10.94
CA LEU A 271 -7.10 -8.84 9.72
C LEU A 271 -8.39 -9.61 9.46
N ASP A 272 -8.88 -10.34 10.46
CA ASP A 272 -10.09 -11.17 10.37
C ASP A 272 -11.34 -10.31 10.09
N ALA A 273 -11.41 -9.12 10.70
CA ALA A 273 -12.50 -8.18 10.46
C ALA A 273 -12.50 -7.62 9.03
N ILE A 274 -11.33 -7.23 8.52
CA ILE A 274 -11.16 -6.79 7.12
C ILE A 274 -11.47 -7.94 6.15
N GLN A 275 -10.96 -9.14 6.43
CA GLN A 275 -11.22 -10.34 5.61
C GLN A 275 -12.73 -10.65 5.54
N SER A 276 -13.43 -10.54 6.67
CA SER A 276 -14.90 -10.75 6.71
C SER A 276 -15.65 -9.70 5.89
N ALA A 277 -15.21 -8.43 5.93
CA ALA A 277 -15.77 -7.38 5.09
C ALA A 277 -15.52 -7.65 3.59
N LEU A 278 -14.30 -8.04 3.21
CA LEU A 278 -13.96 -8.41 1.82
C LEU A 278 -14.78 -9.59 1.30
N ALA A 279 -15.00 -10.60 2.12
CA ALA A 279 -15.76 -11.79 1.74
C ALA A 279 -17.24 -11.50 1.44
N SER A 280 -17.77 -10.36 1.87
CA SER A 280 -19.16 -9.94 1.60
C SER A 280 -19.32 -9.25 0.22
N VAL A 281 -18.23 -8.91 -0.48
CA VAL A 281 -18.23 -8.40 -1.85
C VAL A 281 -17.88 -9.55 -2.80
N SER A 282 -18.72 -9.79 -3.83
CA SER A 282 -18.42 -10.84 -4.80
C SER A 282 -17.13 -10.53 -5.56
N GLU A 283 -16.42 -11.56 -5.99
CA GLU A 283 -15.23 -11.42 -6.82
C GLU A 283 -15.57 -10.69 -8.14
N GLU A 284 -16.70 -10.99 -8.74
CA GLU A 284 -17.18 -10.33 -9.96
C GLU A 284 -17.35 -8.82 -9.76
N ASP A 285 -17.96 -8.38 -8.65
CA ASP A 285 -18.12 -6.95 -8.34
C ASP A 285 -16.77 -6.28 -8.13
N ARG A 286 -15.83 -6.94 -7.45
CA ARG A 286 -14.47 -6.42 -7.23
C ARG A 286 -13.72 -6.24 -8.56
N GLN A 287 -13.79 -7.22 -9.46
CA GLN A 287 -13.13 -7.18 -10.76
C GLN A 287 -13.74 -6.14 -11.72
N GLN A 288 -15.03 -5.83 -11.61
CA GLN A 288 -15.70 -4.84 -12.45
C GLN A 288 -15.45 -3.39 -12.03
N GLN A 289 -15.19 -3.13 -10.75
CA GLN A 289 -15.02 -1.77 -10.24
C GLN A 289 -13.73 -1.07 -10.72
N VAL A 290 -12.63 -1.80 -10.83
CA VAL A 290 -11.34 -1.22 -11.26
C VAL A 290 -11.39 -0.64 -12.68
N PRO A 291 -11.90 -1.36 -13.70
CA PRO A 291 -12.04 -0.79 -15.03
C PRO A 291 -13.02 0.39 -15.10
N ALA A 292 -14.10 0.36 -14.30
CA ALA A 292 -15.06 1.46 -14.25
C ALA A 292 -14.41 2.74 -13.69
N LEU A 293 -13.69 2.64 -12.59
CA LEU A 293 -12.97 3.76 -11.99
C LEU A 293 -11.80 4.25 -12.88
N ALA A 294 -11.14 3.34 -13.62
CA ALA A 294 -10.16 3.73 -14.62
C ALA A 294 -10.78 4.63 -15.70
N ALA A 295 -12.00 4.33 -16.14
CA ALA A 295 -12.73 5.14 -17.12
C ALA A 295 -13.14 6.51 -16.54
N GLU A 296 -13.57 6.57 -15.29
CA GLU A 296 -13.95 7.82 -14.58
C GLU A 296 -12.74 8.70 -14.32
N GLY A 297 -11.64 8.14 -13.82
CA GLY A 297 -10.37 8.86 -13.59
C GLY A 297 -9.83 9.52 -14.85
N GLN A 298 -10.06 8.94 -16.05
CA GLN A 298 -9.70 9.52 -17.34
C GLN A 298 -10.48 10.81 -17.67
N VAL A 299 -11.75 10.89 -17.26
CA VAL A 299 -12.59 12.08 -17.50
C VAL A 299 -12.09 13.24 -16.66
N ILE A 300 -11.68 12.99 -15.40
CA ILE A 300 -11.21 14.01 -14.46
C ILE A 300 -9.85 14.57 -14.89
N HIS A 301 -8.91 13.72 -15.31
CA HIS A 301 -7.61 14.16 -15.83
C HIS A 301 -7.71 14.98 -17.13
N ARG A 302 -8.77 14.78 -17.96
CA ARG A 302 -9.01 15.61 -19.13
C ARG A 302 -9.59 16.99 -18.80
N ALA A 303 -10.45 17.06 -17.77
CA ALA A 303 -11.06 18.33 -17.35
C ALA A 303 -10.05 19.28 -16.67
N GLY A 304 -9.04 18.75 -15.96
CA GLY A 304 -7.99 19.55 -15.29
C GLY A 304 -6.88 20.10 -16.19
N ARG A 305 -6.98 19.92 -17.52
CA ARG A 305 -6.01 20.44 -18.52
C ARG A 305 -6.57 21.59 -19.40
N LEU A 306 -7.63 22.26 -18.96
CA LEU A 306 -8.16 23.47 -19.63
C LEU A 306 -7.67 24.75 -18.95
#